data_b5f71f31352a5c4f9907c95dd6b15010
#
_entry.id   b5f71f31352a5c4f9907c95dd6b15010
#
_cell.length_a   1.000
_cell.length_b   1.000
_cell.length_c   1.000
_cell.angle_alpha   90.00
_cell.angle_beta   90.00
_cell.angle_gamma   90.00
#
_symmetry.space_group_name_H-M   'P 1'
#
loop_
_entity.id
_entity.type
_entity.pdbx_description
1 polymer ?
#
loop_
_entity_poly.entity_id
_entity_poly.type
_entity_poly.pdbx_seq_one_letter_code
_entity_poly.pdbx_strand_id
1 'polypeptide(L)'
;FLQKKENIERKWYVIDATNKKLAQLQVLETLMSCIQNRLDHEKKDALIIDNIYPLRETINLNECDLSLTIDEETYRKELKKCRKKLRKLHNIIYRKKIPVIIAYEGWDAAGKGGNIKRVTSGLDPRGYTVYPIAAPDKSEINRHYLWRFYKRLPKDGHVAIYDRTWYGRVMVE
;
A
#
# COMPACT_ATOMS: atom_id res chain seq x y z
N PHE A 1 -15.60 -11.60 14.69
CA PHE A 1 -16.55 -11.27 13.61
C PHE A 1 -15.87 -11.64 12.29
N LEU A 2 -16.15 -12.83 11.77
CA LEU A 2 -15.75 -13.23 10.43
C LEU A 2 -16.72 -12.56 9.45
N GLN A 3 -16.25 -11.56 8.71
CA GLN A 3 -17.01 -11.03 7.59
C GLN A 3 -17.27 -12.15 6.57
N LYS A 4 -18.53 -12.30 6.16
CA LYS A 4 -18.90 -13.27 5.13
C LYS A 4 -18.07 -13.02 3.87
N LYS A 5 -17.59 -14.12 3.25
CA LYS A 5 -16.72 -14.13 2.06
C LYS A 5 -17.26 -13.29 0.88
N GLU A 6 -18.56 -13.07 0.84
CA GLU A 6 -19.33 -12.39 -0.20
C GLU A 6 -19.17 -10.85 -0.20
N ASN A 7 -18.63 -10.24 0.88
CA ASN A 7 -18.54 -8.78 1.03
C ASN A 7 -17.10 -8.24 0.99
N ILE A 8 -16.12 -9.00 0.50
CA ILE A 8 -14.74 -8.53 0.42
C ILE A 8 -14.47 -8.02 -0.99
N GLU A 9 -14.58 -6.73 -1.18
CA GLU A 9 -14.16 -6.07 -2.41
C GLU A 9 -12.66 -5.81 -2.37
N ARG A 10 -11.90 -6.40 -3.31
CA ARG A 10 -10.45 -6.22 -3.43
C ARG A 10 -10.14 -5.36 -4.65
N LYS A 11 -9.48 -4.23 -4.43
CA LYS A 11 -8.98 -3.36 -5.49
C LYS A 11 -7.46 -3.39 -5.51
N TRP A 12 -6.88 -3.68 -6.67
CA TRP A 12 -5.45 -3.72 -6.89
C TRP A 12 -5.00 -2.50 -7.68
N TYR A 13 -3.90 -1.91 -7.28
CA TYR A 13 -3.28 -0.78 -7.96
C TYR A 13 -1.85 -1.12 -8.28
N VAL A 14 -1.49 -0.99 -9.55
CA VAL A 14 -0.12 -1.19 -10.03
C VAL A 14 0.47 0.18 -10.33
N ILE A 15 1.64 0.48 -9.78
CA ILE A 15 2.33 1.75 -9.96
C ILE A 15 3.69 1.47 -10.58
N ASP A 16 3.99 2.14 -11.70
CA ASP A 16 5.31 2.12 -12.29
C ASP A 16 6.29 2.95 -11.45
N ALA A 17 7.40 2.34 -11.07
CA ALA A 17 8.42 2.95 -10.20
C ALA A 17 9.71 3.32 -10.94
N THR A 18 9.67 3.46 -12.26
CA THR A 18 10.84 3.69 -13.12
C THR A 18 11.56 5.00 -12.76
N ASN A 19 10.83 6.07 -12.46
CA ASN A 19 11.38 7.33 -11.94
C ASN A 19 11.15 7.43 -10.43
N LYS A 20 12.24 7.37 -9.64
CA LYS A 20 12.15 7.34 -8.16
C LYS A 20 11.33 8.47 -7.54
N LYS A 21 11.47 9.71 -8.03
CA LYS A 21 10.74 10.86 -7.47
C LYS A 21 9.29 10.88 -7.88
N LEU A 22 9.02 10.63 -9.15
CA LEU A 22 7.67 10.57 -9.69
C LEU A 22 6.89 9.39 -9.12
N ALA A 23 7.51 8.21 -9.06
CA ALA A 23 6.91 7.01 -8.47
C ALA A 23 6.55 7.21 -6.99
N GLN A 24 7.36 7.94 -6.22
CA GLN A 24 7.06 8.23 -4.83
C GLN A 24 5.81 9.10 -4.65
N LEU A 25 5.60 10.06 -5.54
CA LEU A 25 4.38 10.86 -5.56
C LEU A 25 3.19 10.04 -6.00
N GLN A 26 3.32 9.23 -7.06
CA GLN A 26 2.26 8.36 -7.56
C GLN A 26 1.78 7.36 -6.50
N VAL A 27 2.69 6.75 -5.74
CA VAL A 27 2.32 5.87 -4.63
C VAL A 27 1.51 6.62 -3.58
N LEU A 28 1.94 7.82 -3.18
CA LEU A 28 1.23 8.62 -2.19
C LEU A 28 -0.16 9.04 -2.67
N GLU A 29 -0.27 9.48 -3.92
CA GLU A 29 -1.53 9.88 -4.54
C GLU A 29 -2.49 8.71 -4.67
N THR A 30 -2.00 7.54 -5.12
CA THR A 30 -2.80 6.31 -5.23
C THR A 30 -3.31 5.88 -3.85
N LEU A 31 -2.45 5.88 -2.84
CA LEU A 31 -2.83 5.56 -1.46
C LEU A 31 -3.92 6.50 -0.94
N MET A 32 -3.74 7.80 -1.14
CA MET A 32 -4.73 8.80 -0.72
C MET A 32 -6.06 8.60 -1.44
N SER A 33 -6.04 8.32 -2.75
CA SER A 33 -7.24 8.05 -3.54
C SER A 33 -7.96 6.79 -3.07
N CYS A 34 -7.23 5.71 -2.79
CA CYS A 34 -7.81 4.46 -2.27
C CYS A 34 -8.49 4.67 -0.92
N ILE A 35 -7.83 5.37 0.00
CA ILE A 35 -8.39 5.66 1.32
C ILE A 35 -9.61 6.57 1.19
N GLN A 36 -9.53 7.61 0.37
CA GLN A 36 -10.66 8.53 0.17
C GLN A 36 -11.86 7.81 -0.43
N ASN A 37 -11.65 7.02 -1.48
CA ASN A 37 -12.70 6.22 -2.12
C ASN A 37 -13.37 5.27 -1.11
N ARG A 38 -12.59 4.63 -0.23
CA ARG A 38 -13.16 3.76 0.81
C ARG A 38 -14.00 4.53 1.82
N LEU A 39 -13.54 5.72 2.21
CA LEU A 39 -14.27 6.59 3.13
C LEU A 39 -15.58 7.12 2.52
N ASP A 40 -15.60 7.35 1.22
CA ASP A 40 -16.77 7.85 0.50
C ASP A 40 -17.78 6.74 0.23
N HIS A 41 -17.32 5.49 0.07
CA HIS A 41 -18.17 4.31 -0.19
C HIS A 41 -18.89 3.76 1.05
N GLU A 42 -18.47 4.13 2.25
CA GLU A 42 -19.24 3.79 3.46
C GLU A 42 -20.67 4.39 3.45
N LYS A 43 -20.96 5.29 2.50
CA LYS A 43 -22.26 5.96 2.35
C LYS A 43 -23.16 5.34 1.27
N LYS A 44 -22.69 4.36 0.53
CA LYS A 44 -23.46 3.72 -0.55
C LYS A 44 -23.46 2.22 -0.36
N ASP A 45 -24.66 1.64 -0.41
CA ASP A 45 -24.87 0.19 -0.41
C ASP A 45 -23.98 -0.51 -1.43
N ALA A 46 -23.51 -1.70 -1.06
CA ALA A 46 -22.57 -2.48 -1.85
C ALA A 46 -23.07 -2.68 -3.29
N LEU A 47 -22.52 -1.91 -4.20
CA LEU A 47 -22.67 -2.19 -5.62
C LEU A 47 -21.85 -3.43 -5.94
N ILE A 48 -22.53 -4.49 -6.36
CA ILE A 48 -21.89 -5.67 -6.96
C ILE A 48 -21.18 -5.16 -8.22
N ILE A 49 -19.87 -5.04 -8.15
CA ILE A 49 -19.09 -4.66 -9.30
C ILE A 49 -18.53 -5.96 -9.90
N ASP A 50 -19.19 -6.45 -10.95
CA ASP A 50 -18.61 -7.43 -11.88
C ASP A 50 -17.45 -6.79 -12.66
N ASN A 51 -16.42 -6.37 -11.96
CA ASN A 51 -15.21 -5.90 -12.59
C ASN A 51 -14.26 -7.08 -12.80
N ILE A 52 -14.48 -7.81 -13.89
CA ILE A 52 -13.41 -8.55 -14.53
C ILE A 52 -12.41 -7.48 -14.99
N TYR A 53 -11.35 -7.27 -14.23
CA TYR A 53 -10.25 -6.43 -14.69
C TYR A 53 -9.64 -7.13 -15.90
N PRO A 54 -9.64 -6.53 -17.09
CA PRO A 54 -8.90 -7.10 -18.19
C PRO A 54 -7.46 -7.25 -17.74
N LEU A 55 -6.87 -8.42 -17.99
CA LEU A 55 -5.43 -8.61 -17.82
C LEU A 55 -4.77 -7.44 -18.57
N ARG A 56 -3.99 -6.64 -17.85
CA ARG A 56 -3.20 -5.60 -18.50
C ARG A 56 -2.34 -6.27 -19.54
N GLU A 57 -2.36 -5.74 -20.75
CA GLU A 57 -1.37 -6.10 -21.75
C GLU A 57 0.01 -6.02 -21.09
N THR A 58 0.84 -7.03 -21.34
CA THR A 58 2.19 -7.10 -20.80
C THR A 58 2.92 -5.81 -21.19
N ILE A 59 3.21 -4.95 -20.20
CA ILE A 59 3.99 -3.74 -20.45
C ILE A 59 5.38 -4.21 -20.87
N ASN A 60 5.73 -3.95 -22.12
CA ASN A 60 7.09 -4.17 -22.58
C ASN A 60 8.00 -3.14 -21.89
N LEU A 61 8.96 -3.60 -21.11
CA LEU A 61 9.89 -2.72 -20.39
C LEU A 61 10.65 -1.76 -21.33
N ASN A 62 10.82 -2.16 -22.60
CA ASN A 62 11.46 -1.31 -23.61
C ASN A 62 10.60 -0.10 -24.03
N GLU A 63 9.32 -0.11 -23.73
CA GLU A 63 8.37 0.96 -24.04
C GLU A 63 8.22 1.96 -22.88
N CYS A 64 8.87 1.70 -21.76
CA CYS A 64 8.85 2.61 -20.62
C CYS A 64 9.64 3.87 -20.91
N ASP A 65 8.99 5.03 -20.79
CA ASP A 65 9.68 6.32 -20.93
C ASP A 65 10.51 6.63 -19.68
N LEU A 66 11.82 6.44 -19.81
CA LEU A 66 12.79 6.70 -18.74
C LEU A 66 13.18 8.19 -18.63
N SER A 67 12.73 9.03 -19.56
CA SER A 67 13.03 10.46 -19.58
C SER A 67 12.15 11.30 -18.65
N LEU A 68 11.06 10.74 -18.17
CA LEU A 68 10.13 11.42 -17.27
C LEU A 68 10.83 11.85 -15.98
N THR A 69 10.94 13.16 -15.78
CA THR A 69 11.56 13.75 -14.59
C THR A 69 10.66 14.80 -13.96
N ILE A 70 10.86 15.04 -12.69
CA ILE A 70 10.23 16.14 -11.96
C ILE A 70 11.34 16.98 -11.30
N ASP A 71 11.23 18.29 -11.39
CA ASP A 71 12.17 19.18 -10.73
C ASP A 71 12.05 19.10 -9.19
N GLU A 72 13.14 19.45 -8.49
CA GLU A 72 13.24 19.29 -7.05
C GLU A 72 12.28 20.21 -6.28
N GLU A 73 12.01 21.40 -6.78
CA GLU A 73 11.14 22.36 -6.10
C GLU A 73 9.69 21.89 -6.17
N THR A 74 9.20 21.50 -7.34
CA THR A 74 7.87 20.94 -7.55
C THR A 74 7.70 19.66 -6.74
N TYR A 75 8.70 18.76 -6.76
CA TYR A 75 8.68 17.53 -5.94
C TYR A 75 8.50 17.85 -4.46
N ARG A 76 9.28 18.77 -3.89
CA ARG A 76 9.18 19.15 -2.47
C ARG A 76 7.83 19.76 -2.12
N LYS A 77 7.27 20.57 -2.99
CA LYS A 77 5.97 21.23 -2.83
C LYS A 77 4.85 20.19 -2.81
N GLU A 78 4.83 19.29 -3.80
CA GLU A 78 3.81 18.24 -3.87
C GLU A 78 3.93 17.23 -2.72
N LEU A 79 5.15 16.81 -2.37
CA LEU A 79 5.38 15.94 -1.23
C LEU A 79 4.85 16.53 0.09
N LYS A 80 5.02 17.84 0.29
CA LYS A 80 4.47 18.55 1.46
C LYS A 80 2.95 18.53 1.48
N LYS A 81 2.30 18.73 0.33
CA LYS A 81 0.84 18.64 0.18
C LYS A 81 0.34 17.22 0.49
N CYS A 82 0.98 16.21 -0.10
CA CYS A 82 0.65 14.80 0.12
C CYS A 82 0.74 14.42 1.60
N ARG A 83 1.82 14.78 2.27
CA ARG A 83 1.99 14.54 3.71
C ARG A 83 0.89 15.19 4.56
N LYS A 84 0.50 16.43 4.23
CA LYS A 84 -0.58 17.13 4.93
C LYS A 84 -1.92 16.42 4.74
N LYS A 85 -2.22 15.95 3.52
CA LYS A 85 -3.44 15.20 3.20
C LYS A 85 -3.44 13.83 3.89
N LEU A 86 -2.32 13.12 3.83
CA LEU A 86 -2.16 11.81 4.46
C LEU A 86 -2.37 11.87 5.98
N ARG A 87 -1.84 12.89 6.64
CA ARG A 87 -2.08 13.11 8.08
C ARG A 87 -3.56 13.30 8.40
N LYS A 88 -4.29 14.06 7.58
CA LYS A 88 -5.74 14.24 7.77
C LYS A 88 -6.50 12.91 7.60
N LEU A 89 -6.16 12.14 6.56
CA LEU A 89 -6.77 10.83 6.31
C LEU A 89 -6.46 9.84 7.43
N HIS A 90 -5.23 9.83 7.94
CA HIS A 90 -4.85 8.98 9.06
C HIS A 90 -5.68 9.25 10.33
N ASN A 91 -5.94 10.53 10.63
CA ASN A 91 -6.84 10.91 11.74
C ASN A 91 -8.28 10.41 11.52
N ILE A 92 -8.75 10.38 10.27
CA ILE A 92 -10.08 9.84 9.94
C ILE A 92 -10.09 8.32 10.12
N ILE A 93 -9.07 7.61 9.60
CA ILE A 93 -8.87 6.17 9.78
C ILE A 93 -8.93 5.80 11.27
N TYR A 94 -8.18 6.51 12.10
CA TYR A 94 -8.15 6.28 13.54
C TYR A 94 -9.53 6.45 14.19
N ARG A 95 -10.21 7.57 13.91
CA ARG A 95 -11.53 7.86 14.49
C ARG A 95 -12.62 6.91 14.03
N LYS A 96 -12.59 6.52 12.75
CA LYS A 96 -13.56 5.57 12.17
C LYS A 96 -13.22 4.11 12.43
N LYS A 97 -12.11 3.82 13.12
CA LYS A 97 -11.63 2.47 13.45
C LYS A 97 -11.43 1.59 12.20
N ILE A 98 -10.95 2.16 11.10
CA ILE A 98 -10.72 1.44 9.86
C ILE A 98 -9.32 0.81 9.89
N PRO A 99 -9.17 -0.53 9.86
CA PRO A 99 -7.87 -1.16 9.71
C PRO A 99 -7.37 -1.01 8.27
N VAL A 100 -6.08 -0.66 8.11
CA VAL A 100 -5.46 -0.47 6.79
C VAL A 100 -4.20 -1.32 6.69
N ILE A 101 -4.04 -2.01 5.55
CA ILE A 101 -2.83 -2.74 5.21
C ILE A 101 -2.21 -2.10 3.97
N ILE A 102 -0.93 -1.79 4.05
CA ILE A 102 -0.12 -1.33 2.92
C ILE A 102 0.94 -2.40 2.66
N ALA A 103 0.89 -3.01 1.48
CA ALA A 103 1.78 -4.09 1.08
C ALA A 103 2.78 -3.57 0.04
N TYR A 104 4.07 -3.55 0.38
CA TYR A 104 5.14 -3.18 -0.53
C TYR A 104 5.82 -4.42 -1.09
N GLU A 105 5.82 -4.53 -2.42
CA GLU A 105 6.62 -5.50 -3.17
C GLU A 105 7.48 -4.78 -4.19
N GLY A 106 8.50 -5.44 -4.64
CA GLY A 106 9.42 -4.95 -5.66
C GLY A 106 10.82 -5.51 -5.50
N TRP A 107 11.62 -5.39 -6.53
CA TRP A 107 12.98 -5.90 -6.60
C TRP A 107 13.91 -5.15 -5.63
N ASP A 108 15.08 -5.70 -5.39
CA ASP A 108 16.08 -5.01 -4.59
C ASP A 108 16.47 -3.68 -5.25
N ALA A 109 16.71 -2.68 -4.44
CA ALA A 109 16.96 -1.30 -4.87
C ALA A 109 15.79 -0.59 -5.58
N ALA A 110 14.59 -1.19 -5.70
CA ALA A 110 13.40 -0.54 -6.27
C ALA A 110 12.86 0.66 -5.46
N GLY A 111 13.50 1.01 -4.34
CA GLY A 111 13.15 2.19 -3.56
C GLY A 111 12.05 1.99 -2.51
N LYS A 112 11.66 0.76 -2.19
CA LYS A 112 10.64 0.42 -1.18
C LYS A 112 10.85 1.17 0.14
N GLY A 113 12.01 1.01 0.76
CA GLY A 113 12.33 1.65 2.04
C GLY A 113 12.27 3.19 1.99
N GLY A 114 12.73 3.79 0.88
CA GLY A 114 12.63 5.22 0.66
C GLY A 114 11.17 5.71 0.54
N ASN A 115 10.30 4.90 -0.05
CA ASN A 115 8.87 5.17 -0.17
C ASN A 115 8.17 5.02 1.20
N ILE A 116 8.41 3.93 1.91
CA ILE A 116 7.90 3.70 3.27
C ILE A 116 8.25 4.88 4.18
N LYS A 117 9.50 5.35 4.15
CA LYS A 117 9.94 6.52 4.94
C LYS A 117 9.14 7.78 4.61
N ARG A 118 8.75 8.00 3.35
CA ARG A 118 7.96 9.17 2.94
C ARG A 118 6.50 9.05 3.38
N VAL A 119 5.92 7.86 3.27
CA VAL A 119 4.56 7.60 3.76
C VAL A 119 4.50 7.78 5.27
N THR A 120 5.38 7.11 6.02
CA THR A 120 5.38 7.16 7.48
C THR A 120 5.62 8.56 8.04
N SER A 121 6.38 9.42 7.32
CA SER A 121 6.58 10.81 7.71
C SER A 121 5.29 11.66 7.71
N GLY A 122 4.22 11.18 7.07
CA GLY A 122 2.90 11.80 7.08
C GLY A 122 1.95 11.22 8.14
N LEU A 123 2.31 10.13 8.81
CA LEU A 123 1.46 9.41 9.76
C LEU A 123 1.85 9.72 11.22
N ASP A 124 0.91 9.54 12.14
CA ASP A 124 1.20 9.55 13.57
C ASP A 124 1.88 8.22 13.96
N PRO A 125 3.05 8.25 14.63
CA PRO A 125 3.78 7.03 15.02
C PRO A 125 2.97 6.04 15.86
N ARG A 126 1.97 6.51 16.59
CA ARG A 126 1.11 5.67 17.42
C ARG A 126 0.07 4.89 16.63
N GLY A 127 -0.19 5.29 15.38
CA GLY A 127 -1.26 4.71 14.54
C GLY A 127 -0.77 3.82 13.41
N TYR A 128 0.53 3.52 13.33
CA TYR A 128 1.05 2.60 12.32
C TYR A 128 2.16 1.69 12.86
N THR A 129 2.38 0.58 12.18
CA THR A 129 3.52 -0.31 12.41
C THR A 129 4.11 -0.73 11.09
N VAL A 130 5.44 -0.68 10.96
CA VAL A 130 6.17 -1.20 9.79
C VAL A 130 6.70 -2.58 10.14
N TYR A 131 6.42 -3.55 9.28
CA TYR A 131 6.90 -4.92 9.39
C TYR A 131 7.89 -5.22 8.26
N PRO A 132 9.19 -5.16 8.50
CA PRO A 132 10.19 -5.70 7.57
C PRO A 132 10.09 -7.22 7.59
N ILE A 133 9.79 -7.82 6.44
CA ILE A 133 9.64 -9.26 6.31
C ILE A 133 10.94 -9.84 5.76
N ALA A 134 11.67 -10.52 6.64
CA ALA A 134 12.86 -11.29 6.30
C ALA A 134 12.51 -12.77 6.05
N ALA A 135 13.51 -13.60 5.80
CA ALA A 135 13.33 -15.05 5.77
C ALA A 135 12.66 -15.56 7.06
N PRO A 136 11.82 -16.62 6.98
CA PRO A 136 11.11 -17.14 8.13
C PRO A 136 12.07 -17.71 9.18
N ASP A 137 11.77 -17.49 10.44
CA ASP A 137 12.48 -18.11 11.55
C ASP A 137 12.06 -19.56 11.75
N LYS A 138 12.75 -20.27 12.66
CA LYS A 138 12.44 -21.68 12.96
C LYS A 138 10.99 -21.92 13.43
N SER A 139 10.40 -20.97 14.11
CA SER A 139 9.01 -21.07 14.59
C SER A 139 8.00 -20.82 13.46
N GLU A 140 8.36 -20.03 12.46
CA GLU A 140 7.54 -19.70 11.32
C GLU A 140 7.58 -20.78 10.23
N ILE A 141 8.72 -21.46 10.04
CA ILE A 141 8.91 -22.56 9.06
C ILE A 141 7.93 -23.72 9.30
N ASN A 142 7.69 -24.07 10.55
CA ASN A 142 6.81 -25.18 10.93
C ASN A 142 5.30 -24.82 10.87
N ARG A 143 4.96 -23.65 10.34
CA ARG A 143 3.58 -23.16 10.25
C ARG A 143 3.22 -22.80 8.84
N HIS A 144 1.93 -22.70 8.56
CA HIS A 144 1.47 -22.20 7.27
C HIS A 144 2.08 -20.81 6.98
N TYR A 145 2.58 -20.57 5.77
CA TYR A 145 3.33 -19.36 5.42
C TYR A 145 2.58 -18.04 5.69
N LEU A 146 1.24 -18.05 5.64
CA LEU A 146 0.43 -16.88 5.98
C LEU A 146 0.36 -16.59 7.48
N TRP A 147 0.71 -17.56 8.35
CA TRP A 147 0.58 -17.40 9.80
C TRP A 147 1.36 -16.18 10.32
N ARG A 148 2.58 -15.97 9.84
CA ARG A 148 3.43 -14.85 10.23
C ARG A 148 2.84 -13.48 9.87
N PHE A 149 1.98 -13.41 8.85
CA PHE A 149 1.29 -12.21 8.42
C PHE A 149 -0.01 -12.01 9.21
N TYR A 150 -0.79 -13.05 9.42
CA TYR A 150 -2.04 -12.97 10.19
C TYR A 150 -1.83 -12.47 11.62
N LYS A 151 -0.78 -12.89 12.30
CA LYS A 151 -0.47 -12.40 13.65
C LYS A 151 -0.05 -10.91 13.71
N ARG A 152 0.23 -10.31 12.56
CA ARG A 152 0.65 -8.91 12.40
C ARG A 152 -0.43 -8.04 11.75
N LEU A 153 -1.66 -8.53 11.63
CA LEU A 153 -2.76 -7.73 11.11
C LEU A 153 -3.01 -6.50 11.98
N PRO A 154 -3.36 -5.36 11.37
CA PRO A 154 -3.61 -4.15 12.13
C PRO A 154 -4.87 -4.29 12.96
N LYS A 155 -4.84 -3.74 14.16
CA LYS A 155 -6.05 -3.49 14.93
C LYS A 155 -6.85 -2.33 14.34
N ASP A 156 -8.08 -2.21 14.74
CA ASP A 156 -8.98 -1.14 14.32
C ASP A 156 -8.36 0.25 14.42
N GLY A 157 -8.47 1.03 13.36
CA GLY A 157 -7.94 2.37 13.26
C GLY A 157 -6.42 2.48 13.10
N HIS A 158 -5.72 1.36 12.83
CA HIS A 158 -4.27 1.32 12.66
C HIS A 158 -3.86 0.91 11.25
N VAL A 159 -2.65 1.29 10.89
CA VAL A 159 -2.03 0.99 9.59
C VAL A 159 -0.89 -0.01 9.79
N ALA A 160 -0.97 -1.17 9.13
CA ALA A 160 0.13 -2.11 9.03
C ALA A 160 0.83 -1.92 7.66
N ILE A 161 2.13 -1.68 7.68
CA ILE A 161 2.95 -1.52 6.47
C ILE A 161 3.89 -2.70 6.39
N TYR A 162 3.74 -3.53 5.34
CA TYR A 162 4.60 -4.68 5.11
C TYR A 162 5.66 -4.32 4.06
N ASP A 163 6.94 -4.37 4.45
CA ASP A 163 8.07 -4.30 3.52
C ASP A 163 8.44 -5.74 3.13
N ARG A 164 8.03 -6.13 1.93
CA ARG A 164 7.83 -7.49 1.43
C ARG A 164 6.61 -8.16 2.07
N THR A 165 5.94 -9.02 1.32
CA THR A 165 4.64 -9.56 1.72
C THR A 165 4.54 -11.06 1.42
N TRP A 166 3.33 -11.60 1.60
CA TRP A 166 3.00 -12.97 1.21
C TRP A 166 3.08 -13.22 -0.31
N TYR A 167 3.04 -12.18 -1.14
CA TYR A 167 3.19 -12.34 -2.59
C TYR A 167 4.61 -12.72 -2.97
N GLY A 168 5.61 -12.08 -2.37
CA GLY A 168 7.00 -12.45 -2.56
C GLY A 168 7.25 -13.90 -2.18
N ARG A 169 6.59 -14.37 -1.11
CA ARG A 169 6.64 -15.75 -0.66
C ARG A 169 6.14 -16.75 -1.71
N VAL A 170 5.06 -16.40 -2.40
CA VAL A 170 4.44 -17.28 -3.42
C VAL A 170 5.15 -17.20 -4.77
N MET A 171 5.69 -16.03 -5.12
CA MET A 171 6.29 -15.78 -6.43
C MET A 171 7.79 -16.08 -6.50
N VAL A 172 8.51 -16.01 -5.37
CA VAL A 172 9.99 -16.02 -5.35
C VAL A 172 10.54 -17.17 -4.50
N GLU A 173 9.87 -17.59 -3.45
CA GLU A 173 10.27 -18.67 -2.54
C GLU A 173 9.42 -19.93 -2.77
#